data_4d4690e0ac429d03da9f2d2b1be9021d
#
_entry.id   4d4690e0ac429d03da9f2d2b1be9021d
#
_cell.length_a   1.000
_cell.length_b   1.000
_cell.length_c   1.000
_cell.angle_alpha   90.00
_cell.angle_beta   90.00
_cell.angle_gamma   90.00
#
_symmetry.space_group_name_H-M   'P 1'
#
loop_
_entity.id
_entity.type
_entity.pdbx_description
1 polymer ?
#
loop_
_entity_poly.entity_id
_entity_poly.type
_entity_poly.pdbx_seq_one_letter_code
_entity_poly.pdbx_strand_id
1 'polypeptide(L)'
;MTLDDIKPSSRKYPYIAFKPEREAGAQLLTVENISKTIEGEQILKDVSFLVNKGDKIAFVGPDGLAKTTLFKILMGEMEADSGEYKWGITTTQAYLPKDNSSYFDNVDLSLVDWLRQYSEDQDETFVRGFLGRMLFSGEESLKEAKVLSGGEKVRCMLSKMMLSGSNVLLLDEPTNHLDLESI
;
A
#
# COMPACT_ATOMS: atom_id res chain seq x y z
N MET A 1 6.97 -15.10 47.38
CA MET A 1 7.32 -15.10 45.97
C MET A 1 6.66 -13.86 45.33
N THR A 2 7.39 -12.75 45.32
CA THR A 2 6.91 -11.48 44.74
C THR A 2 6.99 -11.62 43.22
N LEU A 3 5.86 -11.47 42.56
CA LEU A 3 5.81 -11.36 41.10
C LEU A 3 6.52 -10.05 40.76
N ASP A 4 7.66 -10.14 40.07
CA ASP A 4 8.33 -8.97 39.51
C ASP A 4 7.36 -8.25 38.57
N ASP A 5 7.20 -6.96 38.79
CA ASP A 5 6.41 -6.09 37.93
C ASP A 5 6.95 -6.20 36.50
N ILE A 6 6.16 -6.79 35.62
CA ILE A 6 6.46 -6.87 34.18
C ILE A 6 6.49 -5.41 33.69
N LYS A 7 7.68 -4.92 33.36
CA LYS A 7 7.82 -3.59 32.77
C LYS A 7 6.88 -3.48 31.58
N PRO A 8 6.10 -2.41 31.44
CA PRO A 8 5.27 -2.21 30.27
C PRO A 8 6.13 -2.28 29.02
N SER A 9 5.62 -3.00 28.01
CA SER A 9 6.32 -3.15 26.73
C SER A 9 6.68 -1.76 26.17
N SER A 10 7.95 -1.52 25.88
CA SER A 10 8.42 -0.32 25.19
C SER A 10 8.16 -0.36 23.67
N ARG A 11 7.42 -1.36 23.21
CA ARG A 11 7.10 -1.54 21.79
C ARG A 11 6.31 -0.35 21.27
N LYS A 12 6.82 0.27 20.23
CA LYS A 12 6.16 1.33 19.49
C LYS A 12 5.61 0.72 18.20
N TYR A 13 4.35 1.00 17.91
CA TYR A 13 3.71 0.55 16.68
C TYR A 13 3.52 1.74 15.74
N PRO A 14 3.68 1.56 14.41
CA PRO A 14 3.34 2.60 13.46
C PRO A 14 1.84 2.91 13.54
N TYR A 15 1.49 4.19 13.53
CA TYR A 15 0.10 4.61 13.52
C TYR A 15 -0.44 4.58 12.09
N ILE A 16 -1.25 3.58 11.77
CA ILE A 16 -1.89 3.42 10.47
C ILE A 16 -3.37 3.73 10.61
N ALA A 17 -3.83 4.78 9.92
CA ALA A 17 -5.23 5.18 9.87
C ALA A 17 -5.58 5.75 8.50
N PHE A 18 -6.27 4.96 7.70
CA PHE A 18 -6.78 5.41 6.41
C PHE A 18 -8.09 6.18 6.61
N LYS A 19 -8.12 7.43 6.13
CA LYS A 19 -9.31 8.29 6.16
C LYS A 19 -9.60 8.72 4.73
N PRO A 20 -10.68 8.22 4.12
CA PRO A 20 -11.04 8.65 2.77
C PRO A 20 -11.49 10.12 2.78
N GLU A 21 -11.08 10.89 1.77
CA GLU A 21 -11.52 12.27 1.59
C GLU A 21 -12.98 12.37 1.17
N ARG A 22 -13.45 11.34 0.46
CA ARG A 22 -14.86 11.25 0.04
C ARG A 22 -15.42 9.87 0.24
N GLU A 23 -16.72 9.78 0.42
CA GLU A 23 -17.42 8.50 0.46
C GLU A 23 -17.39 7.82 -0.91
N ALA A 24 -17.15 6.52 -0.89
CA ALA A 24 -17.30 5.67 -2.06
C ALA A 24 -18.81 5.38 -2.32
N GLY A 25 -19.16 5.20 -3.58
CA GLY A 25 -20.48 4.71 -4.01
C GLY A 25 -20.72 3.25 -3.56
N ALA A 26 -21.92 2.75 -3.85
CA ALA A 26 -22.29 1.39 -3.46
C ALA A 26 -21.43 0.31 -4.14
N GLN A 27 -21.15 0.50 -5.43
CA GLN A 27 -20.34 -0.42 -6.25
C GLN A 27 -18.99 0.22 -6.52
N LEU A 28 -17.92 -0.48 -6.13
CA LEU A 28 -16.55 0.04 -6.20
C LEU A 28 -15.80 -0.44 -7.44
N LEU A 29 -15.95 -1.72 -7.79
CA LEU A 29 -15.22 -2.34 -8.89
C LEU A 29 -16.04 -3.49 -9.46
N THR A 30 -16.14 -3.54 -10.79
CA THR A 30 -16.60 -4.71 -11.55
C THR A 30 -15.44 -5.26 -12.36
N VAL A 31 -15.26 -6.56 -12.32
CA VAL A 31 -14.25 -7.29 -13.12
C VAL A 31 -14.98 -8.38 -13.87
N GLU A 32 -14.78 -8.45 -15.19
CA GLU A 32 -15.47 -9.38 -16.08
C GLU A 32 -14.48 -10.11 -17.01
N ASN A 33 -14.37 -11.42 -16.83
CA ASN A 33 -13.63 -12.36 -17.68
C ASN A 33 -12.16 -11.97 -17.96
N ILE A 34 -11.50 -11.36 -16.98
CA ILE A 34 -10.09 -10.99 -17.13
C ILE A 34 -9.23 -12.25 -17.29
N SER A 35 -8.49 -12.27 -18.38
CA SER A 35 -7.48 -13.31 -18.64
C SER A 35 -6.14 -12.67 -18.99
N LYS A 36 -5.05 -13.33 -18.58
CA LYS A 36 -3.70 -12.88 -18.88
C LYS A 36 -2.75 -14.04 -19.00
N THR A 37 -1.95 -14.01 -20.06
CA THR A 37 -0.83 -14.93 -20.33
C THR A 37 0.47 -14.16 -20.23
N ILE A 38 1.47 -14.71 -19.55
CA ILE A 38 2.81 -14.15 -19.44
C ILE A 38 3.78 -15.24 -19.84
N GLU A 39 4.69 -14.94 -20.78
CA GLU A 39 5.71 -15.88 -21.29
C GLU A 39 5.15 -17.24 -21.73
N GLY A 40 3.92 -17.24 -22.27
CA GLY A 40 3.24 -18.47 -22.75
C GLY A 40 2.49 -19.25 -21.67
N GLU A 41 2.57 -18.84 -20.42
CA GLU A 41 1.82 -19.42 -19.30
C GLU A 41 0.57 -18.59 -19.00
N GLN A 42 -0.60 -19.24 -18.90
CA GLN A 42 -1.85 -18.59 -18.53
C GLN A 42 -1.89 -18.34 -17.03
N ILE A 43 -1.69 -17.08 -16.64
CA ILE A 43 -1.61 -16.64 -15.23
C ILE A 43 -3.01 -16.34 -14.68
N LEU A 44 -3.87 -15.69 -15.46
CA LEU A 44 -5.26 -15.43 -15.12
C LEU A 44 -6.18 -16.03 -16.17
N LYS A 45 -7.29 -16.64 -15.73
CA LYS A 45 -8.28 -17.26 -16.62
C LYS A 45 -9.69 -16.88 -16.18
N ASP A 46 -10.39 -16.13 -17.02
CA ASP A 46 -11.80 -15.76 -16.89
C ASP A 46 -12.18 -15.26 -15.48
N VAL A 47 -11.31 -14.41 -14.90
CA VAL A 47 -11.51 -13.88 -13.55
C VAL A 47 -12.63 -12.85 -13.56
N SER A 48 -13.68 -13.09 -12.77
CA SER A 48 -14.83 -12.21 -12.65
C SER A 48 -15.24 -12.06 -11.19
N PHE A 49 -15.45 -10.82 -10.73
CA PHE A 49 -15.96 -10.52 -9.39
C PHE A 49 -16.47 -9.09 -9.30
N LEU A 50 -17.22 -8.82 -8.24
CA LEU A 50 -17.76 -7.52 -7.91
C LEU A 50 -17.31 -7.11 -6.51
N VAL A 51 -16.94 -5.83 -6.35
CA VAL A 51 -16.59 -5.25 -5.06
C VAL A 51 -17.56 -4.13 -4.71
N ASN A 52 -18.18 -4.24 -3.56
CA ASN A 52 -19.11 -3.24 -3.03
C ASN A 52 -18.51 -2.46 -1.88
N LYS A 53 -19.14 -1.35 -1.51
CA LYS A 53 -18.76 -0.53 -0.36
C LYS A 53 -18.75 -1.38 0.92
N GLY A 54 -17.62 -1.36 1.62
CA GLY A 54 -17.42 -2.08 2.87
C GLY A 54 -16.87 -3.50 2.71
N ASP A 55 -16.77 -4.02 1.49
CA ASP A 55 -16.18 -5.34 1.26
C ASP A 55 -14.70 -5.37 1.67
N LYS A 56 -14.30 -6.51 2.23
CA LYS A 56 -12.91 -6.85 2.52
C LYS A 56 -12.61 -8.18 1.84
N ILE A 57 -11.83 -8.12 0.76
CA ILE A 57 -11.56 -9.27 -0.10
C ILE A 57 -10.11 -9.69 0.06
N ALA A 58 -9.87 -10.97 0.32
CA ALA A 58 -8.55 -11.58 0.32
C ALA A 58 -8.42 -12.52 -0.87
N PHE A 59 -7.44 -12.27 -1.73
CA PHE A 59 -7.07 -13.20 -2.80
C PHE A 59 -6.08 -14.21 -2.25
N VAL A 60 -6.49 -15.48 -2.21
CA VAL A 60 -5.70 -16.58 -1.67
C VAL A 60 -5.32 -17.53 -2.80
N GLY A 61 -4.09 -17.96 -2.83
CA GLY A 61 -3.59 -18.91 -3.82
C GLY A 61 -2.10 -19.16 -3.65
N PRO A 62 -1.59 -20.26 -4.22
CA PRO A 62 -0.19 -20.65 -4.11
C PRO A 62 0.74 -19.70 -4.88
N ASP A 63 0.22 -19.06 -5.92
CA ASP A 63 1.01 -18.21 -6.81
C ASP A 63 0.79 -16.72 -6.52
N GLY A 64 1.87 -16.06 -6.09
CA GLY A 64 1.90 -14.61 -5.91
C GLY A 64 1.85 -13.86 -7.24
N LEU A 65 2.35 -14.45 -8.35
CA LEU A 65 2.37 -13.81 -9.65
C LEU A 65 0.95 -13.49 -10.15
N ALA A 66 0.01 -14.43 -9.99
CA ALA A 66 -1.38 -14.22 -10.39
C ALA A 66 -2.03 -13.04 -9.66
N LYS A 67 -1.80 -12.92 -8.35
CA LYS A 67 -2.31 -11.82 -7.52
C LYS A 67 -1.71 -10.47 -7.94
N THR A 68 -0.40 -10.40 -8.05
CA THR A 68 0.32 -9.20 -8.52
C THR A 68 -0.12 -8.80 -9.92
N THR A 69 -0.28 -9.76 -10.85
CA THR A 69 -0.75 -9.51 -12.22
C THR A 69 -2.14 -8.90 -12.21
N LEU A 70 -3.07 -9.46 -11.43
CA LEU A 70 -4.41 -8.92 -11.31
C LEU A 70 -4.38 -7.48 -10.79
N PHE A 71 -3.64 -7.20 -9.72
CA PHE A 71 -3.55 -5.86 -9.17
C PHE A 71 -2.93 -4.86 -10.15
N LYS A 72 -1.88 -5.24 -10.90
CA LYS A 72 -1.31 -4.40 -11.95
C LYS A 72 -2.30 -4.08 -13.06
N ILE A 73 -3.14 -5.05 -13.46
CA ILE A 73 -4.20 -4.81 -14.44
C ILE A 73 -5.21 -3.80 -13.87
N LEU A 74 -5.68 -4.00 -12.65
CA LEU A 74 -6.67 -3.12 -12.02
C LEU A 74 -6.14 -1.70 -11.78
N MET A 75 -4.82 -1.55 -11.64
CA MET A 75 -4.16 -0.23 -11.51
C MET A 75 -3.80 0.40 -12.86
N GLY A 76 -4.04 -0.31 -13.97
CA GLY A 76 -3.70 0.17 -15.31
C GLY A 76 -2.20 0.11 -15.63
N GLU A 77 -1.42 -0.60 -14.82
CA GLU A 77 0.03 -0.82 -15.04
C GLU A 77 0.30 -1.96 -16.04
N MET A 78 -0.71 -2.77 -16.32
CA MET A 78 -0.64 -3.88 -17.26
C MET A 78 -1.97 -4.05 -17.99
N GLU A 79 -1.94 -4.37 -19.29
CA GLU A 79 -3.14 -4.69 -20.04
C GLU A 79 -3.53 -6.17 -19.87
N ALA A 80 -4.84 -6.44 -19.77
CA ALA A 80 -5.37 -7.78 -19.86
C ALA A 80 -5.34 -8.28 -21.31
N ASP A 81 -5.26 -9.59 -21.54
CA ASP A 81 -5.38 -10.17 -22.89
C ASP A 81 -6.85 -10.23 -23.34
N SER A 82 -7.76 -10.39 -22.38
CA SER A 82 -9.21 -10.33 -22.59
C SER A 82 -9.94 -9.96 -21.30
N GLY A 83 -11.22 -9.61 -21.44
CA GLY A 83 -12.05 -9.14 -20.35
C GLY A 83 -11.92 -7.65 -20.12
N GLU A 84 -12.67 -7.14 -19.16
CA GLU A 84 -12.67 -5.73 -18.80
C GLU A 84 -12.85 -5.53 -17.29
N TYR A 85 -12.48 -4.35 -16.81
CA TYR A 85 -12.80 -3.92 -15.46
C TYR A 85 -13.26 -2.47 -15.45
N LYS A 86 -14.07 -2.14 -14.47
CA LYS A 86 -14.60 -0.78 -14.32
C LYS A 86 -14.63 -0.37 -12.85
N TRP A 87 -13.91 0.68 -12.54
CA TRP A 87 -14.00 1.35 -11.24
C TRP A 87 -15.27 2.20 -11.14
N GLY A 88 -15.86 2.26 -9.97
CA GLY A 88 -16.95 3.18 -9.67
C GLY A 88 -16.52 4.63 -9.83
N ILE A 89 -17.43 5.51 -10.26
CA ILE A 89 -17.13 6.93 -10.57
C ILE A 89 -16.55 7.69 -9.38
N THR A 90 -16.93 7.29 -8.15
CA THR A 90 -16.48 7.95 -6.92
C THR A 90 -15.29 7.25 -6.27
N THR A 91 -14.75 6.20 -6.88
CA THR A 91 -13.60 5.47 -6.32
C THR A 91 -12.29 6.20 -6.55
N THR A 92 -11.46 6.20 -5.53
CA THR A 92 -10.06 6.60 -5.57
C THR A 92 -9.23 5.46 -5.01
N GLN A 93 -8.22 5.02 -5.75
CA GLN A 93 -7.45 3.83 -5.43
C GLN A 93 -6.09 4.21 -4.86
N ALA A 94 -5.63 3.49 -3.83
CA ALA A 94 -4.25 3.47 -3.41
C ALA A 94 -3.72 2.04 -3.47
N TYR A 95 -2.51 1.89 -3.98
CA TYR A 95 -1.89 0.59 -4.21
C TYR A 95 -0.56 0.47 -3.47
N LEU A 96 -0.42 -0.60 -2.71
CA LEU A 96 0.84 -1.05 -2.14
C LEU A 96 1.31 -2.24 -2.99
N PRO A 97 2.29 -2.04 -3.89
CA PRO A 97 2.84 -3.14 -4.69
C PRO A 97 3.72 -4.04 -3.83
N LYS A 98 3.83 -5.30 -4.21
CA LYS A 98 4.76 -6.27 -3.61
C LYS A 98 6.21 -5.80 -3.72
N ASP A 99 6.60 -5.30 -4.89
CA ASP A 99 7.89 -4.64 -5.11
C ASP A 99 7.68 -3.13 -5.21
N ASN A 100 8.18 -2.42 -4.23
CA ASN A 100 8.11 -0.97 -4.14
C ASN A 100 9.44 -0.27 -4.47
N SER A 101 10.43 -1.01 -4.98
CA SER A 101 11.78 -0.50 -5.25
C SER A 101 11.78 0.72 -6.19
N SER A 102 10.91 0.73 -7.20
CA SER A 102 10.81 1.82 -8.17
C SER A 102 10.47 3.18 -7.55
N TYR A 103 9.89 3.22 -6.36
CA TYR A 103 9.58 4.46 -5.63
C TYR A 103 10.77 5.03 -4.87
N PHE A 104 11.81 4.25 -4.65
CA PHE A 104 12.93 4.60 -3.77
C PHE A 104 14.28 4.48 -4.43
N ASP A 105 14.47 3.53 -5.35
CA ASP A 105 15.77 3.29 -5.97
C ASP A 105 16.20 4.50 -6.80
N ASN A 106 17.45 4.91 -6.59
CA ASN A 106 18.04 6.12 -7.21
C ASN A 106 17.33 7.44 -6.87
N VAL A 107 16.57 7.48 -5.78
CA VAL A 107 15.93 8.71 -5.30
C VAL A 107 16.80 9.35 -4.23
N ASP A 108 17.43 10.48 -4.56
CA ASP A 108 18.34 11.25 -3.69
C ASP A 108 17.60 12.28 -2.81
N LEU A 109 16.31 12.09 -2.58
CA LEU A 109 15.51 12.94 -1.71
C LEU A 109 15.55 12.43 -0.27
N SER A 110 15.50 13.36 0.70
CA SER A 110 15.21 13.01 2.08
C SER A 110 13.81 12.39 2.18
N LEU A 111 13.54 11.60 3.24
CA LEU A 111 12.20 11.06 3.45
C LEU A 111 11.14 12.14 3.58
N VAL A 112 11.50 13.27 4.20
CA VAL A 112 10.60 14.43 4.29
C VAL A 112 10.24 14.93 2.90
N ASP A 113 11.23 15.15 2.04
CA ASP A 113 10.99 15.67 0.68
C ASP A 113 10.32 14.63 -0.21
N TRP A 114 10.64 13.35 -0.01
CA TRP A 114 9.97 12.26 -0.71
C TRP A 114 8.48 12.18 -0.37
N LEU A 115 8.12 12.24 0.93
CA LEU A 115 6.72 12.16 1.34
C LEU A 115 5.96 13.44 1.01
N ARG A 116 6.62 14.59 1.07
CA ARG A 116 6.06 15.92 0.72
C ARG A 116 5.46 15.93 -0.68
N GLN A 117 6.05 15.23 -1.64
CA GLN A 117 5.52 15.15 -3.02
C GLN A 117 4.10 14.59 -3.10
N TYR A 118 3.66 13.83 -2.10
CA TYR A 118 2.36 13.18 -2.03
C TYR A 118 1.41 13.83 -1.03
N SER A 119 1.81 14.93 -0.41
CA SER A 119 1.03 15.64 0.59
C SER A 119 0.45 16.93 0.01
N GLU A 120 -0.82 17.21 0.28
CA GLU A 120 -1.41 18.51 0.00
C GLU A 120 -0.83 19.59 0.92
N ASP A 121 -0.62 19.24 2.20
CA ASP A 121 0.07 20.10 3.16
C ASP A 121 1.58 19.98 2.97
N GLN A 122 2.20 21.05 2.50
CA GLN A 122 3.62 21.12 2.18
C GLN A 122 4.48 21.55 3.38
N ASP A 123 3.88 21.82 4.56
CA ASP A 123 4.62 22.20 5.75
C ASP A 123 5.52 21.04 6.21
N GLU A 124 6.79 21.37 6.42
CA GLU A 124 7.78 20.40 6.90
C GLU A 124 7.40 19.82 8.27
N THR A 125 6.84 20.64 9.16
CA THR A 125 6.42 20.21 10.48
C THR A 125 5.32 19.15 10.40
N PHE A 126 4.35 19.36 9.48
CA PHE A 126 3.30 18.39 9.22
C PHE A 126 3.86 17.06 8.70
N VAL A 127 4.72 17.10 7.67
CA VAL A 127 5.29 15.91 7.05
C VAL A 127 6.18 15.14 8.04
N ARG A 128 7.03 15.86 8.81
CA ARG A 128 7.86 15.24 9.86
C ARG A 128 7.02 14.62 10.97
N GLY A 129 5.95 15.30 11.39
CA GLY A 129 5.00 14.76 12.36
C GLY A 129 4.30 13.49 11.85
N PHE A 130 4.01 13.44 10.55
CA PHE A 130 3.43 12.26 9.91
C PHE A 130 4.42 11.10 9.90
N LEU A 131 5.67 11.33 9.46
CA LEU A 131 6.75 10.34 9.50
C LEU A 131 7.02 9.85 10.93
N GLY A 132 6.99 10.75 11.93
CA GLY A 132 7.16 10.39 13.33
C GLY A 132 6.12 9.39 13.83
N ARG A 133 4.86 9.49 13.38
CA ARG A 133 3.81 8.51 13.67
C ARG A 133 4.08 7.14 13.03
N MET A 134 4.85 7.13 11.95
CA MET A 134 5.29 5.91 11.26
C MET A 134 6.65 5.41 11.74
N LEU A 135 7.08 5.87 12.93
CA LEU A 135 8.32 5.49 13.60
C LEU A 135 9.62 5.97 12.91
N PHE A 136 9.54 7.04 12.12
CA PHE A 136 10.71 7.75 11.64
C PHE A 136 10.94 8.98 12.53
N SER A 137 11.77 8.85 13.55
CA SER A 137 12.00 9.91 14.52
C SER A 137 13.30 10.68 14.27
N GLY A 138 13.28 11.98 14.56
CA GLY A 138 14.46 12.82 14.53
C GLY A 138 15.20 12.77 13.19
N GLU A 139 16.47 12.36 13.22
CA GLU A 139 17.34 12.28 12.03
C GLU A 139 16.92 11.20 11.02
N GLU A 140 16.14 10.20 11.43
CA GLU A 140 15.67 9.17 10.49
C GLU A 140 14.79 9.73 9.38
N SER A 141 14.04 10.79 9.67
CA SER A 141 13.22 11.48 8.67
C SER A 141 14.05 12.21 7.60
N LEU A 142 15.34 12.42 7.84
CA LEU A 142 16.29 13.07 6.94
C LEU A 142 17.11 12.07 6.11
N LYS A 143 16.98 10.76 6.37
CA LYS A 143 17.62 9.74 5.54
C LYS A 143 17.20 9.89 4.09
N GLU A 144 18.10 9.58 3.16
CA GLU A 144 17.78 9.50 1.74
C GLU A 144 16.86 8.29 1.46
N ALA A 145 15.89 8.46 0.58
CA ALA A 145 14.91 7.43 0.25
C ALA A 145 15.55 6.14 -0.28
N LYS A 146 16.66 6.25 -1.00
CA LYS A 146 17.38 5.10 -1.59
C LYS A 146 18.05 4.16 -0.57
N VAL A 147 18.32 4.62 0.67
CA VAL A 147 19.03 3.80 1.67
C VAL A 147 18.10 3.06 2.63
N LEU A 148 16.78 3.13 2.41
CA LEU A 148 15.80 2.53 3.27
C LEU A 148 15.82 1.00 3.21
N SER A 149 15.66 0.37 4.39
CA SER A 149 15.35 -1.06 4.49
C SER A 149 13.96 -1.38 3.92
N GLY A 150 13.70 -2.68 3.63
CA GLY A 150 12.41 -3.11 3.10
C GLY A 150 11.23 -2.70 3.99
N GLY A 151 11.33 -2.86 5.31
CA GLY A 151 10.29 -2.45 6.24
C GLY A 151 10.10 -0.92 6.30
N GLU A 152 11.17 -0.14 6.23
CA GLU A 152 11.10 1.32 6.13
C GLU A 152 10.41 1.75 4.83
N LYS A 153 10.74 1.13 3.68
CA LYS A 153 10.06 1.38 2.39
C LYS A 153 8.55 1.11 2.49
N VAL A 154 8.14 -0.01 3.09
CA VAL A 154 6.71 -0.32 3.29
C VAL A 154 6.03 0.73 4.17
N ARG A 155 6.63 1.14 5.30
CA ARG A 155 6.07 2.21 6.15
C ARG A 155 5.95 3.54 5.41
N CYS A 156 6.90 3.90 4.55
CA CYS A 156 6.82 5.08 3.69
C CYS A 156 5.68 4.97 2.68
N MET A 157 5.51 3.82 2.02
CA MET A 157 4.40 3.57 1.11
C MET A 157 3.04 3.67 1.81
N LEU A 158 2.91 3.11 3.01
CA LEU A 158 1.69 3.27 3.82
C LEU A 158 1.43 4.74 4.17
N SER A 159 2.48 5.51 4.47
CA SER A 159 2.37 6.96 4.70
C SER A 159 1.81 7.68 3.47
N LYS A 160 2.37 7.40 2.29
CA LYS A 160 1.88 7.93 1.01
C LYS A 160 0.41 7.57 0.78
N MET A 161 0.03 6.31 1.02
CA MET A 161 -1.35 5.85 0.84
C MET A 161 -2.32 6.51 1.84
N MET A 162 -1.90 6.76 3.07
CA MET A 162 -2.72 7.49 4.04
C MET A 162 -2.93 8.95 3.62
N LEU A 163 -1.92 9.60 3.05
CA LEU A 163 -2.00 10.98 2.56
C LEU A 163 -2.87 11.12 1.30
N SER A 164 -3.02 10.05 0.52
CA SER A 164 -3.82 10.09 -0.72
C SER A 164 -5.33 10.21 -0.48
N GLY A 165 -5.81 10.01 0.75
CA GLY A 165 -7.24 10.04 1.06
C GLY A 165 -8.10 9.06 0.27
N SER A 166 -7.49 8.01 -0.29
CA SER A 166 -8.16 7.02 -1.15
C SER A 166 -9.20 6.22 -0.38
N ASN A 167 -10.31 5.89 -1.04
CA ASN A 167 -11.40 5.12 -0.46
C ASN A 167 -11.38 3.63 -0.81
N VAL A 168 -10.44 3.20 -1.66
CA VAL A 168 -10.17 1.79 -1.97
C VAL A 168 -8.67 1.53 -1.84
N LEU A 169 -8.32 0.46 -1.14
CA LEU A 169 -6.93 0.05 -0.91
C LEU A 169 -6.69 -1.31 -1.57
N LEU A 170 -5.65 -1.39 -2.39
CA LEU A 170 -5.10 -2.63 -2.92
C LEU A 170 -3.77 -2.89 -2.22
N LEU A 171 -3.65 -4.04 -1.57
CA LEU A 171 -2.47 -4.39 -0.79
C LEU A 171 -1.91 -5.72 -1.30
N ASP A 172 -0.77 -5.68 -1.97
CA ASP A 172 -0.09 -6.87 -2.49
C ASP A 172 0.99 -7.33 -1.50
N GLU A 173 0.69 -8.40 -0.77
CA GLU A 173 1.56 -8.97 0.27
C GLU A 173 2.05 -7.92 1.30
N PRO A 174 1.13 -7.19 1.96
CA PRO A 174 1.47 -6.01 2.77
C PRO A 174 2.34 -6.31 4.00
N THR A 175 2.41 -7.55 4.42
CA THR A 175 3.22 -7.99 5.56
C THR A 175 4.65 -8.39 5.18
N ASN A 176 4.96 -8.47 3.89
CA ASN A 176 6.31 -8.73 3.44
C ASN A 176 7.24 -7.59 3.88
N HIS A 177 8.40 -7.96 4.39
CA HIS A 177 9.41 -7.05 4.91
C HIS A 177 9.03 -6.28 6.18
N LEU A 178 7.84 -6.49 6.74
CA LEU A 178 7.54 -6.00 8.08
C LEU A 178 8.09 -6.99 9.12
N ASP A 179 8.67 -6.47 10.19
CA ASP A 179 9.01 -7.28 11.34
C ASP A 179 7.75 -7.68 12.13
N LEU A 180 7.87 -8.70 12.99
CA LEU A 180 6.77 -9.17 13.83
C LEU A 180 6.18 -8.08 14.75
N GLU A 181 6.90 -6.97 14.91
CA GLU A 181 6.45 -5.84 15.74
C GLU A 181 5.63 -4.82 14.93
N SER A 182 5.72 -4.89 13.59
CA SER A 182 5.03 -3.98 12.66
C SER A 182 3.82 -4.63 11.98
N ILE A 183 3.59 -5.94 12.19
CA ILE A 183 2.42 -6.69 11.76
C ILE A 183 1.38 -6.65 12.88
#